data_31be830c09930c8fb59b440eebd542d4
#
_entry.id   31be830c09930c8fb59b440eebd542d4
#
_cell.length_a   1.000
_cell.length_b   1.000
_cell.length_c   1.000
_cell.angle_alpha   90.00
_cell.angle_beta   90.00
_cell.angle_gamma   90.00
#
_symmetry.space_group_name_H-M   'P 1'
#
loop_
_entity.id
_entity.type
_entity.pdbx_description
1 polymer ?
#
loop_
_entity_poly.entity_id
_entity_poly.type
_entity_poly.pdbx_seq_one_letter_code
_entity_poly.pdbx_strand_id
1 'polypeptide(L)'
;LTEMDYTIPAVRGYVQQLRESGFDGVLINITNPCDIVTRELALGLGLPRGRVFGTGTGLDTSRLLSALARQTGIDHKSITCYMLGEHGNQQFAPWSCVSFRGMPLDVWAETDERFRFDREALQKESIGGGWVTFAGKQCTEYGIATTAARMAYIVLHDEKAIMPAS
;
A
#
# COMPACT_ATOMS: atom_id res chain seq x y z
N LEU A 1 -24.27 10.29 -0.29
CA LEU A 1 -23.77 9.03 -0.83
C LEU A 1 -22.28 8.94 -0.56
N THR A 2 -21.83 7.83 0.01
CA THR A 2 -20.41 7.52 0.19
C THR A 2 -19.86 6.87 -1.07
N GLU A 3 -18.55 6.84 -1.23
CA GLU A 3 -17.90 6.16 -2.35
C GLU A 3 -18.36 4.68 -2.46
N MET A 4 -18.61 4.02 -1.34
CA MET A 4 -19.11 2.65 -1.29
C MET A 4 -20.49 2.45 -1.94
N ASP A 5 -21.36 3.45 -1.90
CA ASP A 5 -22.75 3.30 -2.36
C ASP A 5 -22.85 3.06 -3.88
N TYR A 6 -21.83 3.45 -4.64
CA TYR A 6 -21.77 3.18 -6.09
C TYR A 6 -20.64 2.21 -6.46
N THR A 7 -19.53 2.19 -5.74
CA THR A 7 -18.42 1.29 -6.06
C THR A 7 -18.78 -0.18 -5.80
N ILE A 8 -19.39 -0.49 -4.65
CA ILE A 8 -19.72 -1.88 -4.32
C ILE A 8 -20.76 -2.50 -5.30
N PRO A 9 -21.86 -1.83 -5.64
CA PRO A 9 -22.77 -2.36 -6.67
C PRO A 9 -22.09 -2.58 -8.03
N ALA A 10 -21.22 -1.67 -8.46
CA ALA A 10 -20.47 -1.81 -9.71
C ALA A 10 -19.54 -3.03 -9.66
N VAL A 11 -18.79 -3.21 -8.57
CA VAL A 11 -17.92 -4.38 -8.35
C VAL A 11 -18.72 -5.67 -8.42
N ARG A 12 -19.84 -5.76 -7.71
CA ARG A 12 -20.71 -6.94 -7.72
C ARG A 12 -21.25 -7.25 -9.13
N GLY A 13 -21.50 -6.23 -9.94
CA GLY A 13 -21.97 -6.39 -11.31
C GLY A 13 -20.98 -7.15 -12.21
N TYR A 14 -19.68 -6.89 -12.10
CA TYR A 14 -18.70 -7.58 -12.94
C TYR A 14 -18.11 -8.86 -12.30
N VAL A 15 -18.22 -9.03 -10.98
CA VAL A 15 -17.79 -10.28 -10.31
C VAL A 15 -18.48 -11.49 -10.88
N GLN A 16 -19.79 -11.40 -11.16
CA GLN A 16 -20.54 -12.49 -11.78
C GLN A 16 -19.99 -12.84 -13.16
N GLN A 17 -19.70 -11.83 -13.98
CA GLN A 17 -19.13 -12.04 -15.32
C GLN A 17 -17.75 -12.71 -15.26
N LEU A 18 -16.89 -12.31 -14.31
CA LEU A 18 -15.60 -12.95 -14.08
C LEU A 18 -15.74 -14.42 -13.69
N ARG A 19 -16.70 -14.74 -12.80
CA ARG A 19 -16.98 -16.15 -12.43
C ARG A 19 -17.46 -16.96 -13.63
N GLU A 20 -18.40 -16.43 -14.39
CA GLU A 20 -18.97 -17.10 -15.58
C GLU A 20 -17.93 -17.29 -16.70
N SER A 21 -16.91 -16.43 -16.78
CA SER A 21 -15.80 -16.56 -17.72
C SER A 21 -14.83 -17.71 -17.40
N GLY A 22 -14.94 -18.32 -16.21
CA GLY A 22 -13.99 -19.31 -15.73
C GLY A 22 -12.61 -18.74 -15.35
N PHE A 23 -12.55 -17.44 -14.99
CA PHE A 23 -11.30 -16.81 -14.57
C PHE A 23 -10.68 -17.54 -13.35
N ASP A 24 -9.45 -18.01 -13.49
CA ASP A 24 -8.68 -18.70 -12.45
C ASP A 24 -7.31 -18.04 -12.16
N GLY A 25 -7.11 -16.84 -12.66
CA GLY A 25 -5.88 -16.04 -12.51
C GLY A 25 -5.69 -15.42 -11.13
N VAL A 26 -4.85 -14.39 -11.09
CA VAL A 26 -4.65 -13.52 -9.93
C VAL A 26 -5.29 -12.15 -10.21
N LEU A 27 -6.10 -11.67 -9.28
CA LEU A 27 -6.75 -10.37 -9.39
C LEU A 27 -6.12 -9.41 -8.37
N ILE A 28 -5.58 -8.29 -8.87
CA ILE A 28 -5.00 -7.22 -8.05
C ILE A 28 -5.95 -6.03 -8.09
N ASN A 29 -6.55 -5.70 -6.94
CA ASN A 29 -7.46 -4.57 -6.81
C ASN A 29 -6.68 -3.25 -6.55
N ILE A 30 -7.04 -2.21 -7.31
CA ILE A 30 -6.55 -0.84 -7.11
C ILE A 30 -7.69 0.16 -6.86
N THR A 31 -8.93 -0.34 -6.76
CA THR A 31 -10.14 0.48 -6.62
C THR A 31 -10.40 0.78 -5.15
N ASN A 32 -10.76 2.01 -4.85
CA ASN A 32 -11.16 2.43 -3.51
C ASN A 32 -12.67 2.18 -3.23
N PRO A 33 -13.03 2.00 -1.95
CA PRO A 33 -12.16 1.78 -0.79
C PRO A 33 -11.43 0.42 -0.87
N CYS A 34 -10.09 0.46 -0.91
CA CYS A 34 -9.27 -0.67 -1.34
C CYS A 34 -9.56 -1.96 -0.56
N ASP A 35 -9.56 -1.91 0.76
CA ASP A 35 -9.72 -3.11 1.60
C ASP A 35 -11.13 -3.71 1.49
N ILE A 36 -12.15 -2.86 1.45
CA ILE A 36 -13.56 -3.29 1.33
C ILE A 36 -13.80 -3.90 -0.05
N VAL A 37 -13.35 -3.24 -1.11
CA VAL A 37 -13.50 -3.73 -2.48
C VAL A 37 -12.75 -5.06 -2.67
N THR A 38 -11.53 -5.16 -2.13
CA THR A 38 -10.76 -6.41 -2.16
C THR A 38 -11.51 -7.55 -1.49
N ARG A 39 -12.10 -7.29 -0.32
CA ARG A 39 -12.92 -8.28 0.38
C ARG A 39 -14.15 -8.71 -0.44
N GLU A 40 -14.88 -7.77 -1.04
CA GLU A 40 -16.04 -8.07 -1.90
C GLU A 40 -15.63 -8.93 -3.09
N LEU A 41 -14.51 -8.61 -3.73
CA LEU A 41 -13.95 -9.39 -4.84
C LEU A 41 -13.56 -10.81 -4.41
N ALA A 42 -12.85 -10.94 -3.28
CA ALA A 42 -12.42 -12.24 -2.77
C ALA A 42 -13.61 -13.16 -2.42
N LEU A 43 -14.62 -12.60 -1.74
CA LEU A 43 -15.84 -13.34 -1.41
C LEU A 43 -16.68 -13.67 -2.64
N GLY A 44 -16.81 -12.72 -3.56
CA GLY A 44 -17.61 -12.88 -4.75
C GLY A 44 -17.03 -13.86 -5.78
N LEU A 45 -15.71 -13.87 -5.97
CA LEU A 45 -15.04 -14.77 -6.91
C LEU A 45 -14.86 -16.18 -6.36
N GLY A 46 -14.66 -16.32 -5.06
CA GLY A 46 -14.43 -17.63 -4.44
C GLY A 46 -13.15 -18.33 -4.89
N LEU A 47 -12.17 -17.56 -5.39
CA LEU A 47 -10.86 -18.09 -5.79
C LEU A 47 -10.04 -18.55 -4.56
N PRO A 48 -9.06 -19.43 -4.75
CA PRO A 48 -8.17 -19.85 -3.68
C PRO A 48 -7.51 -18.66 -2.97
N ARG A 49 -7.21 -18.82 -1.68
CA ARG A 49 -6.54 -17.78 -0.88
C ARG A 49 -5.25 -17.30 -1.57
N GLY A 50 -5.06 -15.99 -1.62
CA GLY A 50 -3.91 -15.35 -2.26
C GLY A 50 -4.07 -15.10 -3.77
N ARG A 51 -5.21 -15.50 -4.37
CA ARG A 51 -5.51 -15.16 -5.77
C ARG A 51 -6.25 -13.83 -5.94
N VAL A 52 -6.77 -13.25 -4.87
CA VAL A 52 -7.38 -11.93 -4.85
C VAL A 52 -6.76 -11.13 -3.73
N PHE A 53 -6.19 -9.98 -4.06
CA PHE A 53 -5.65 -9.04 -3.08
C PHE A 53 -5.64 -7.62 -3.66
N GLY A 54 -5.56 -6.64 -2.79
CA GLY A 54 -5.48 -5.23 -3.17
C GLY A 54 -4.10 -4.65 -2.94
N THR A 55 -3.85 -3.48 -3.51
CA THR A 55 -2.59 -2.75 -3.29
C THR A 55 -2.42 -2.29 -1.85
N GLY A 56 -3.50 -2.23 -1.07
CA GLY A 56 -3.47 -1.89 0.35
C GLY A 56 -2.63 -0.64 0.64
N THR A 57 -1.77 -0.73 1.62
CA THR A 57 -0.85 0.33 2.02
C THR A 57 0.50 0.31 1.28
N GLY A 58 0.59 -0.36 0.12
CA GLY A 58 1.82 -0.41 -0.68
C GLY A 58 2.30 0.96 -1.16
N LEU A 59 1.38 1.81 -1.65
CA LEU A 59 1.69 3.18 -2.04
C LEU A 59 2.05 4.04 -0.81
N ASP A 60 1.36 3.87 0.29
CA ASP A 60 1.61 4.61 1.53
C ASP A 60 2.98 4.25 2.12
N THR A 61 3.38 2.98 2.00
CA THR A 61 4.74 2.52 2.31
C THR A 61 5.79 3.25 1.47
N SER A 62 5.54 3.46 0.19
CA SER A 62 6.45 4.22 -0.68
C SER A 62 6.55 5.70 -0.27
N ARG A 63 5.47 6.29 0.25
CA ARG A 63 5.47 7.65 0.80
C ARG A 63 6.29 7.74 2.09
N LEU A 64 6.09 6.80 3.01
CA LEU A 64 6.91 6.70 4.24
C LEU A 64 8.39 6.51 3.90
N LEU A 65 8.69 5.63 2.95
CA LEU A 65 10.04 5.38 2.47
C LEU A 65 10.70 6.67 1.96
N SER A 66 9.97 7.45 1.15
CA SER A 66 10.45 8.74 0.63
C SER A 66 10.64 9.78 1.73
N ALA A 67 9.74 9.81 2.73
CA ALA A 67 9.85 10.71 3.88
C ALA A 67 11.08 10.35 4.74
N LEU A 68 11.31 9.08 5.02
CA LEU A 68 12.49 8.60 5.74
C LEU A 68 13.80 8.91 5.00
N ALA A 69 13.82 8.66 3.69
CA ALA A 69 15.00 8.96 2.87
C ALA A 69 15.35 10.45 2.90
N ARG A 70 14.35 11.33 2.79
CA ARG A 70 14.54 12.78 2.89
C ARG A 70 15.00 13.20 4.29
N GLN A 71 14.40 12.64 5.36
CA GLN A 71 14.71 12.96 6.73
C GLN A 71 16.14 12.56 7.12
N THR A 72 16.59 11.39 6.68
CA THR A 72 17.88 10.82 7.11
C THR A 72 19.01 11.03 6.11
N GLY A 73 18.70 11.40 4.86
CA GLY A 73 19.67 11.46 3.77
C GLY A 73 20.16 10.07 3.30
N ILE A 74 19.48 8.99 3.71
CA ILE A 74 19.83 7.63 3.30
C ILE A 74 19.05 7.23 2.05
N ASP A 75 19.71 6.59 1.09
CA ASP A 75 19.07 6.07 -0.11
C ASP A 75 17.95 5.07 0.24
N HIS A 76 16.80 5.24 -0.39
CA HIS A 76 15.59 4.43 -0.13
C HIS A 76 15.81 2.92 -0.27
N LYS A 77 16.75 2.47 -1.11
CA LYS A 77 17.11 1.05 -1.25
C LYS A 77 17.79 0.47 -0.01
N SER A 78 18.24 1.31 0.89
CA SER A 78 18.87 0.92 2.16
C SER A 78 17.93 0.98 3.35
N ILE A 79 16.66 1.32 3.11
CA ILE A 79 15.63 1.49 4.15
C ILE A 79 14.60 0.37 4.02
N THR A 80 14.28 -0.26 5.12
CA THR A 80 13.13 -1.16 5.24
C THR A 80 12.08 -0.50 6.12
N CYS A 81 10.89 -0.29 5.59
CA CYS A 81 9.75 0.23 6.32
C CYS A 81 8.44 -0.25 5.70
N TYR A 82 7.38 -0.18 6.46
CA TYR A 82 6.03 -0.52 6.02
C TYR A 82 5.01 0.46 6.60
N MET A 83 3.95 0.72 5.85
CA MET A 83 2.69 1.22 6.40
C MET A 83 1.73 0.03 6.45
N LEU A 84 1.06 -0.14 7.57
CA LEU A 84 0.10 -1.24 7.80
C LEU A 84 -1.25 -0.67 8.22
N GLY A 85 -2.25 -1.54 8.32
CA GLY A 85 -3.63 -1.17 8.62
C GLY A 85 -4.45 -0.93 7.36
N GLU A 86 -5.61 -0.28 7.49
CA GLU A 86 -6.49 0.06 6.37
C GLU A 86 -5.87 1.15 5.49
N HIS A 87 -5.94 0.98 4.18
CA HIS A 87 -5.57 2.06 3.25
C HIS A 87 -6.52 3.25 3.41
N GLY A 88 -6.06 4.32 4.07
CA GLY A 88 -6.83 5.49 4.42
C GLY A 88 -6.34 6.14 5.72
N ASN A 89 -7.27 6.54 6.59
CA ASN A 89 -6.92 7.24 7.82
C ASN A 89 -6.49 6.33 8.98
N GLN A 90 -6.72 5.02 8.88
CA GLN A 90 -6.43 4.04 9.94
C GLN A 90 -5.08 3.32 9.74
N GLN A 91 -4.28 3.78 8.80
CA GLN A 91 -2.95 3.24 8.58
C GLN A 91 -1.95 3.76 9.62
N PHE A 92 -0.90 2.97 9.87
CA PHE A 92 0.16 3.31 10.82
C PHE A 92 1.50 2.74 10.38
N ALA A 93 2.59 3.34 10.86
CA ALA A 93 3.94 2.85 10.70
C ALA A 93 4.33 1.98 11.90
N PRO A 94 4.62 0.68 11.74
CA PRO A 94 5.19 -0.14 12.79
C PRO A 94 6.68 0.23 12.98
N TRP A 95 6.96 1.25 13.76
CA TRP A 95 8.30 1.84 13.91
C TRP A 95 9.37 0.84 14.36
N SER A 96 8.98 -0.20 15.10
CA SER A 96 9.87 -1.31 15.49
C SER A 96 10.38 -2.14 14.29
N CYS A 97 9.71 -2.08 13.15
CA CYS A 97 10.10 -2.74 11.90
C CYS A 97 10.93 -1.85 10.97
N VAL A 98 11.12 -0.57 11.33
CA VAL A 98 11.92 0.34 10.51
C VAL A 98 13.40 0.09 10.74
N SER A 99 14.12 -0.19 9.66
CA SER A 99 15.56 -0.43 9.71
C SER A 99 16.29 0.20 8.53
N PHE A 100 17.57 0.46 8.74
CA PHE A 100 18.48 0.98 7.73
C PHE A 100 19.64 0.01 7.58
N ARG A 101 19.72 -0.66 6.42
CA ARG A 101 20.66 -1.76 6.17
C ARG A 101 20.61 -2.86 7.24
N GLY A 102 19.40 -3.20 7.70
CA GLY A 102 19.20 -4.23 8.70
C GLY A 102 19.40 -3.80 10.16
N MET A 103 19.91 -2.60 10.41
CA MET A 103 20.04 -2.05 11.77
C MET A 103 18.76 -1.27 12.14
N PRO A 104 18.11 -1.57 13.28
CA PRO A 104 16.90 -0.89 13.71
C PRO A 104 17.08 0.63 13.85
N LEU A 105 15.99 1.37 13.59
CA LEU A 105 15.95 2.82 13.73
C LEU A 105 16.38 3.29 15.13
N ASP A 106 15.95 2.59 16.18
CA ASP A 106 16.26 2.97 17.55
C ASP A 106 17.77 2.91 17.86
N VAL A 107 18.48 1.93 17.29
CA VAL A 107 19.93 1.81 17.43
C VAL A 107 20.66 2.96 16.72
N TRP A 108 20.19 3.35 15.53
CA TRP A 108 20.73 4.53 14.85
C TRP A 108 20.50 5.81 15.62
N ALA A 109 19.32 5.97 16.23
CA ALA A 109 18.96 7.16 17.00
C ALA A 109 19.82 7.36 18.27
N GLU A 110 20.50 6.33 18.78
CA GLU A 110 21.44 6.48 19.90
C GLU A 110 22.68 7.30 19.52
N THR A 111 23.15 7.15 18.29
CA THR A 111 24.46 7.65 17.85
C THR A 111 24.40 8.75 16.79
N ASP A 112 23.27 8.92 16.09
CA ASP A 112 23.14 9.86 14.98
C ASP A 112 21.84 10.67 15.08
N GLU A 113 21.95 12.00 15.16
CA GLU A 113 20.83 12.93 15.31
C GLU A 113 19.86 12.91 14.13
N ARG A 114 20.30 12.53 12.93
CA ARG A 114 19.44 12.42 11.75
C ARG A 114 18.29 11.44 11.93
N PHE A 115 18.43 10.46 12.84
CA PHE A 115 17.45 9.44 13.17
C PHE A 115 16.57 9.79 14.38
N ARG A 116 16.80 10.97 15.01
CA ARG A 116 16.01 11.51 16.13
C ARG A 116 14.97 12.49 15.60
N PHE A 117 13.92 12.01 15.03
CA PHE A 117 12.85 12.82 14.46
C PHE A 117 11.49 12.49 15.10
N ASP A 118 10.53 13.39 14.91
CA ASP A 118 9.15 13.16 15.33
C ASP A 118 8.49 12.12 14.41
N ARG A 119 8.35 10.91 14.93
CA ARG A 119 7.76 9.76 14.21
C ARG A 119 6.30 9.98 13.87
N GLU A 120 5.56 10.62 14.76
CA GLU A 120 4.13 10.90 14.55
C GLU A 120 3.94 11.93 13.44
N ALA A 121 4.74 12.99 13.43
CA ALA A 121 4.72 13.99 12.38
C ALA A 121 5.06 13.38 11.01
N LEU A 122 6.09 12.52 10.94
CA LEU A 122 6.50 11.86 9.71
C LEU A 122 5.42 10.88 9.18
N GLN A 123 4.76 10.15 10.08
CA GLN A 123 3.63 9.29 9.74
C GLN A 123 2.46 10.10 9.19
N LYS A 124 2.07 11.19 9.85
CA LYS A 124 1.00 12.09 9.37
C LYS A 124 1.30 12.67 8.00
N GLU A 125 2.55 13.06 7.76
CA GLU A 125 3.00 13.53 6.45
C GLU A 125 2.82 12.45 5.37
N SER A 126 3.22 11.21 5.68
CA SER A 126 3.08 10.07 4.77
C SER A 126 1.62 9.77 4.42
N ILE A 127 0.74 9.77 5.42
CA ILE A 127 -0.71 9.62 5.25
C ILE A 127 -1.29 10.77 4.41
N GLY A 128 -0.87 12.00 4.70
CA GLY A 128 -1.33 13.19 3.98
C GLY A 128 -0.88 13.30 2.53
N GLY A 129 0.14 12.55 2.11
CA GLY A 129 0.74 12.67 0.77
C GLY A 129 -0.21 12.42 -0.40
N GLY A 130 -1.26 11.61 -0.20
CA GLY A 130 -2.32 11.40 -1.18
C GLY A 130 -3.13 12.68 -1.43
N TRP A 131 -3.49 13.38 -0.38
CA TRP A 131 -4.26 14.62 -0.45
C TRP A 131 -3.47 15.76 -1.08
N VAL A 132 -2.17 15.84 -0.83
CA VAL A 132 -1.27 16.82 -1.49
C VAL A 132 -1.28 16.60 -3.00
N THR A 133 -1.14 15.34 -3.44
CA THR A 133 -1.20 14.99 -4.86
C THR A 133 -2.57 15.31 -5.46
N PHE A 134 -3.65 14.95 -4.77
CA PHE A 134 -5.02 15.20 -5.22
C PHE A 134 -5.33 16.70 -5.31
N ALA A 135 -4.91 17.50 -4.34
CA ALA A 135 -5.10 18.96 -4.37
C ALA A 135 -4.41 19.61 -5.58
N GLY A 136 -3.25 19.08 -5.98
CA GLY A 136 -2.49 19.63 -7.12
C GLY A 136 -3.04 19.25 -8.49
N LYS A 137 -3.47 18.00 -8.68
CA LYS A 137 -3.87 17.50 -10.01
C LYS A 137 -5.23 16.79 -10.08
N GLN A 138 -6.00 16.82 -9.00
CA GLN A 138 -7.35 16.26 -8.86
C GLN A 138 -7.43 14.73 -9.07
N CYS A 139 -6.31 14.04 -9.08
CA CYS A 139 -6.25 12.58 -9.20
C CYS A 139 -4.93 12.03 -8.64
N THR A 140 -4.92 10.73 -8.32
CA THR A 140 -3.71 9.99 -7.97
C THR A 140 -3.59 8.81 -8.93
N GLU A 141 -2.53 8.78 -9.74
CA GLU A 141 -2.38 7.83 -10.85
C GLU A 141 -1.03 7.10 -10.81
N TYR A 142 0.05 7.85 -10.96
CA TYR A 142 1.38 7.28 -11.21
C TYR A 142 1.89 6.44 -10.05
N GLY A 143 1.69 6.88 -8.81
CA GLY A 143 2.12 6.14 -7.62
C GLY A 143 1.40 4.81 -7.50
N ILE A 144 0.07 4.80 -7.65
CA ILE A 144 -0.71 3.57 -7.59
C ILE A 144 -0.43 2.65 -8.77
N ALA A 145 -0.25 3.19 -9.98
CA ALA A 145 0.13 2.41 -11.15
C ALA A 145 1.48 1.71 -10.95
N THR A 146 2.46 2.42 -10.38
CA THR A 146 3.78 1.86 -10.06
C THR A 146 3.66 0.74 -9.00
N THR A 147 2.85 0.94 -7.97
CA THR A 147 2.61 -0.09 -6.93
C THR A 147 1.97 -1.32 -7.53
N ALA A 148 0.91 -1.15 -8.34
CA ALA A 148 0.23 -2.25 -9.01
C ALA A 148 1.15 -3.01 -9.98
N ALA A 149 1.93 -2.29 -10.77
CA ALA A 149 2.91 -2.88 -11.68
C ALA A 149 3.99 -3.68 -10.92
N ARG A 150 4.45 -3.18 -9.77
CA ARG A 150 5.41 -3.90 -8.91
C ARG A 150 4.80 -5.19 -8.36
N MET A 151 3.55 -5.14 -7.88
CA MET A 151 2.84 -6.33 -7.40
C MET A 151 2.64 -7.37 -8.52
N ALA A 152 2.22 -6.92 -9.69
CA ALA A 152 2.07 -7.79 -10.86
C ALA A 152 3.41 -8.45 -11.24
N TYR A 153 4.50 -7.68 -11.22
CA TYR A 153 5.84 -8.20 -11.49
C TYR A 153 6.26 -9.28 -10.48
N ILE A 154 6.04 -9.04 -9.18
CA ILE A 154 6.31 -10.03 -8.11
C ILE A 154 5.54 -11.33 -8.36
N VAL A 155 4.26 -11.24 -8.73
CA VAL A 155 3.42 -12.41 -9.01
C VAL A 155 3.92 -13.16 -10.24
N LEU A 156 4.17 -12.45 -11.34
CA LEU A 156 4.57 -13.06 -12.61
C LEU A 156 5.96 -13.72 -12.56
N HIS A 157 6.86 -13.22 -11.71
CA HIS A 157 8.22 -13.74 -11.57
C HIS A 157 8.41 -14.59 -10.32
N ASP A 158 7.34 -14.82 -9.54
CA ASP A 158 7.39 -15.59 -8.28
C ASP A 158 8.53 -15.14 -7.34
N GLU A 159 8.72 -13.84 -7.20
CA GLU A 159 9.89 -13.25 -6.50
C GLU A 159 9.96 -13.58 -5.00
N LYS A 160 8.87 -14.07 -4.39
CA LYS A 160 8.78 -14.29 -2.93
C LYS A 160 9.03 -13.02 -2.11
N ALA A 161 8.77 -11.85 -2.69
CA ALA A 161 8.92 -10.57 -2.03
C ALA A 161 7.84 -10.37 -0.96
N ILE A 162 8.20 -9.66 0.10
CA ILE A 162 7.27 -9.25 1.16
C ILE A 162 6.90 -7.78 0.93
N MET A 163 5.61 -7.50 0.86
CA MET A 163 5.09 -6.14 0.79
C MET A 163 3.67 -6.05 1.36
N PRO A 164 3.23 -4.86 1.81
CA PRO A 164 1.85 -4.67 2.25
C PRO A 164 0.85 -4.90 1.12
N ALA A 165 -0.24 -5.58 1.44
CA ALA A 165 -1.36 -5.84 0.55
C ALA A 165 -2.66 -5.95 1.38
N SER A 166 -3.79 -5.75 0.74
CA SER A 166 -5.13 -6.02 1.34
C SER A 166 -5.54 -7.45 1.15
#